data_33be002b10be294d1dd94c134098ffcf
#
_entry.id   33be002b10be294d1dd94c134098ffcf
#
_cell.length_a   1.000
_cell.length_b   1.000
_cell.length_c   1.000
_cell.angle_alpha   90.00
_cell.angle_beta   90.00
_cell.angle_gamma   90.00
#
_symmetry.space_group_name_H-M   'P 1'
#
loop_
_entity.id
_entity.type
_entity.pdbx_description
1 polymer ?
#
loop_
_entity_poly.entity_id
_entity_poly.type
_entity_poly.pdbx_seq_one_letter_code
_entity_poly.pdbx_strand_id
1 'polypeptide(L)'
;MAFYSTAKKIVRVLLWPFYKVETEYRAELPQEQGYIMASNHVSDMDPVMLGLAFHKPLNFMAKEELFRIPVFNSIIRALGAFPVARGKGDQAAIDHAVGIVKNGGVLGIFPEGTRFKDGKLHRLKSGAVVIAAKTGADVLPTCIRYEKRR
;
A
#
# COMPACT_ATOMS: atom_id res chain seq x y z
N MET A 1 0.70 15.66 7.43
CA MET A 1 0.53 14.72 8.56
C MET A 1 -0.88 14.81 9.19
N ALA A 2 -1.36 16.00 9.57
CA ALA A 2 -2.68 16.15 10.21
C ALA A 2 -3.86 15.61 9.36
N PHE A 3 -3.89 15.89 8.05
CA PHE A 3 -4.96 15.41 7.17
C PHE A 3 -5.04 13.88 7.12
N TYR A 4 -3.91 13.20 6.94
CA TYR A 4 -3.87 11.72 6.91
C TYR A 4 -4.38 11.10 8.21
N SER A 5 -3.97 11.66 9.36
CA SER A 5 -4.42 11.20 10.67
C SER A 5 -5.93 11.38 10.85
N THR A 6 -6.48 12.53 10.44
CA THR A 6 -7.92 12.80 10.51
C THR A 6 -8.71 11.88 9.56
N ALA A 7 -8.26 11.75 8.31
CA ALA A 7 -8.87 10.84 7.34
C ALA A 7 -8.88 9.39 7.86
N LYS A 8 -7.78 8.93 8.45
CA LYS A 8 -7.66 7.60 9.05
C LYS A 8 -8.66 7.38 10.19
N LYS A 9 -8.87 8.38 11.06
CA LYS A 9 -9.87 8.31 12.13
C LYS A 9 -11.29 8.20 11.57
N ILE A 10 -11.64 9.04 10.59
CA ILE A 10 -12.95 9.01 9.94
C ILE A 10 -13.21 7.65 9.29
N VAL A 11 -12.26 7.16 8.48
CA VAL A 11 -12.38 5.87 7.81
C VAL A 11 -12.51 4.73 8.82
N ARG A 12 -11.77 4.76 9.92
CA ARG A 12 -11.87 3.77 10.99
C ARG A 12 -13.27 3.74 11.61
N VAL A 13 -13.87 4.90 11.88
CA VAL A 13 -15.24 5.00 12.44
C VAL A 13 -16.27 4.47 11.45
N LEU A 14 -16.16 4.84 10.16
CA LEU A 14 -17.09 4.40 9.11
C LEU A 14 -17.01 2.89 8.85
N LEU A 15 -15.82 2.30 8.95
CA LEU A 15 -15.62 0.88 8.68
C LEU A 15 -15.77 -0.01 9.92
N TRP A 16 -15.77 0.57 11.13
CA TRP A 16 -15.88 -0.18 12.37
C TRP A 16 -17.07 -1.15 12.47
N PRO A 17 -18.28 -0.83 11.94
CA PRO A 17 -19.39 -1.78 11.97
C PRO A 17 -19.15 -3.02 11.09
N PHE A 18 -18.32 -2.90 10.05
CA PHE A 18 -18.10 -3.93 9.04
C PHE A 18 -16.80 -4.70 9.25
N TYR A 19 -15.76 -4.02 9.76
CA TYR A 19 -14.41 -4.56 9.88
C TYR A 19 -13.82 -4.31 11.26
N LYS A 20 -13.17 -5.34 11.82
CA LYS A 20 -12.26 -5.25 12.95
C LYS A 20 -10.86 -5.46 12.41
N VAL A 21 -10.00 -4.45 12.52
CA VAL A 21 -8.61 -4.56 12.06
C VAL A 21 -7.75 -4.97 13.26
N GLU A 22 -7.15 -6.14 13.16
CA GLU A 22 -6.17 -6.65 14.11
C GLU A 22 -4.81 -6.73 13.40
N THR A 23 -3.74 -6.40 14.10
CA THR A 23 -2.41 -6.36 13.54
C THR A 23 -1.46 -7.15 14.43
N GLU A 24 -0.78 -8.13 13.84
CA GLU A 24 0.29 -8.91 14.49
C GLU A 24 1.62 -8.53 13.84
N TYR A 25 2.56 -8.06 14.63
CA TYR A 25 3.93 -7.76 14.19
C TYR A 25 4.84 -8.93 14.56
N ARG A 26 5.50 -9.50 13.55
CA ARG A 26 6.47 -10.59 13.71
C ARG A 26 7.92 -10.15 13.48
N ALA A 27 8.11 -8.88 13.15
CA ALA A 27 9.40 -8.24 12.97
C ALA A 27 9.34 -6.80 13.48
N GLU A 28 10.47 -6.27 13.88
CA GLU A 28 10.59 -4.85 14.18
C GLU A 28 10.47 -4.03 12.89
N LEU A 29 9.74 -2.92 12.97
CA LEU A 29 9.58 -2.01 11.86
C LEU A 29 10.74 -1.02 11.82
N PRO A 30 11.31 -0.73 10.61
CA PRO A 30 12.30 0.32 10.47
C PRO A 30 11.74 1.66 10.96
N GLN A 31 12.42 2.31 11.92
CA GLN A 31 11.89 3.53 12.55
C GLN A 31 12.26 4.79 11.78
N GLU A 32 13.50 4.90 11.34
CA GLU A 32 14.06 6.14 10.79
C GLU A 32 14.19 6.13 9.27
N GLN A 33 14.32 4.96 8.66
CA GLN A 33 14.48 4.81 7.21
C GLN A 33 13.16 4.45 6.52
N GLY A 34 13.09 4.74 5.22
CA GLY A 34 12.01 4.26 4.37
C GLY A 34 12.13 2.77 4.10
N TYR A 35 11.01 2.11 3.89
CA TYR A 35 10.98 0.69 3.55
C TYR A 35 9.83 0.35 2.61
N ILE A 36 9.86 -0.85 2.07
CA ILE A 36 8.85 -1.37 1.15
C ILE A 36 8.00 -2.38 1.89
N MET A 37 6.69 -2.17 1.93
CA MET A 37 5.72 -3.13 2.44
C MET A 37 5.15 -3.92 1.26
N ALA A 38 5.46 -5.20 1.18
CA ALA A 38 4.98 -6.09 0.13
C ALA A 38 3.86 -6.99 0.65
N SER A 39 2.64 -6.83 0.13
CA SER A 39 1.45 -7.55 0.61
C SER A 39 0.77 -8.33 -0.51
N ASN A 40 0.06 -9.40 -0.16
CA ASN A 40 -0.90 -10.05 -1.04
C ASN A 40 -2.06 -9.11 -1.35
N HIS A 41 -2.77 -9.34 -2.48
CA HIS A 41 -3.85 -8.48 -2.93
C HIS A 41 -5.11 -9.29 -3.24
N VAL A 42 -6.11 -9.18 -2.37
CA VAL A 42 -7.36 -9.96 -2.46
C VAL A 42 -8.61 -9.09 -2.58
N SER A 43 -8.52 -7.80 -2.18
CA SER A 43 -9.65 -6.87 -2.15
C SER A 43 -9.26 -5.45 -2.56
N ASP A 44 -10.20 -4.67 -3.09
CA ASP A 44 -10.03 -3.23 -3.29
C ASP A 44 -9.83 -2.47 -1.97
N MET A 45 -10.22 -3.08 -0.86
CA MET A 45 -10.07 -2.52 0.48
C MET A 45 -8.68 -2.73 1.08
N ASP A 46 -7.81 -3.56 0.49
CA ASP A 46 -6.49 -3.87 1.05
C ASP A 46 -5.63 -2.63 1.34
N PRO A 47 -5.52 -1.64 0.43
CA PRO A 47 -4.74 -0.42 0.74
C PRO A 47 -5.31 0.34 1.94
N VAL A 48 -6.63 0.36 2.09
CA VAL A 48 -7.33 1.02 3.20
C VAL A 48 -7.06 0.26 4.51
N MET A 49 -7.17 -1.07 4.49
CA MET A 49 -6.90 -1.92 5.67
C MET A 49 -5.45 -1.79 6.12
N LEU A 50 -4.48 -1.81 5.20
CA LEU A 50 -3.08 -1.56 5.52
C LEU A 50 -2.89 -0.15 6.09
N GLY A 51 -3.49 0.87 5.49
CA GLY A 51 -3.45 2.24 6.00
C GLY A 51 -4.03 2.38 7.41
N LEU A 52 -5.07 1.60 7.75
CA LEU A 52 -5.64 1.56 9.10
C LEU A 52 -4.75 0.81 10.10
N ALA A 53 -4.07 -0.25 9.66
CA ALA A 53 -3.23 -1.08 10.50
C ALA A 53 -1.92 -0.37 10.90
N PHE A 54 -1.29 0.33 9.97
CA PHE A 54 0.04 0.94 10.19
C PHE A 54 -0.06 2.38 10.68
N HIS A 55 0.90 2.79 11.51
CA HIS A 55 0.93 4.15 12.06
C HIS A 55 1.56 5.19 11.11
N LYS A 56 2.58 4.78 10.32
CA LYS A 56 3.16 5.64 9.28
C LYS A 56 2.24 5.73 8.05
N PRO A 57 2.18 6.88 7.38
CA PRO A 57 1.50 6.99 6.09
C PRO A 57 2.09 6.03 5.06
N LEU A 58 1.22 5.32 4.35
CA LEU A 58 1.62 4.42 3.27
C LEU A 58 1.38 5.09 1.93
N ASN A 59 2.32 4.92 1.02
CA ASN A 59 2.19 5.37 -0.36
C ASN A 59 1.95 4.14 -1.25
N PHE A 60 0.94 4.18 -2.11
CA PHE A 60 0.57 3.05 -2.95
C PHE A 60 0.61 3.38 -4.43
N MET A 61 1.11 2.44 -5.24
CA MET A 61 0.92 2.46 -6.68
C MET A 61 -0.53 2.08 -7.01
N ALA A 62 -1.27 2.97 -7.64
CA ALA A 62 -2.65 2.71 -8.04
C ALA A 62 -2.82 2.88 -9.56
N LYS A 63 -3.79 2.19 -10.13
CA LYS A 63 -4.13 2.26 -11.55
C LYS A 63 -4.36 3.71 -11.99
N GLU A 64 -3.73 4.12 -13.10
CA GLU A 64 -3.88 5.47 -13.65
C GLU A 64 -5.35 5.86 -13.86
N GLU A 65 -6.20 4.92 -14.28
CA GLU A 65 -7.61 5.16 -14.54
C GLU A 65 -8.39 5.64 -13.31
N LEU A 66 -7.96 5.26 -12.10
CA LEU A 66 -8.58 5.71 -10.85
C LEU A 66 -8.39 7.22 -10.62
N PHE A 67 -7.32 7.78 -11.17
CA PHE A 67 -7.03 9.21 -11.05
C PHE A 67 -7.81 10.08 -12.05
N ARG A 68 -8.56 9.46 -12.95
CA ARG A 68 -9.47 10.16 -13.89
C ARG A 68 -10.86 10.41 -13.28
N ILE A 69 -11.17 9.77 -12.15
CA ILE A 69 -12.44 9.91 -11.46
C ILE A 69 -12.41 11.18 -10.59
N PRO A 70 -13.24 12.21 -10.88
CA PRO A 70 -13.29 13.42 -10.07
C PRO A 70 -13.61 13.11 -8.61
N VAL A 71 -13.16 13.94 -7.67
CA VAL A 71 -13.26 13.74 -6.22
C VAL A 71 -12.44 12.55 -5.71
N PHE A 72 -12.62 11.36 -6.30
CA PHE A 72 -11.87 10.16 -5.91
C PHE A 72 -10.35 10.34 -6.10
N ASN A 73 -9.94 10.95 -7.22
CA ASN A 73 -8.55 11.34 -7.47
C ASN A 73 -7.95 12.14 -6.30
N SER A 74 -8.66 13.18 -5.85
CA SER A 74 -8.19 14.03 -4.75
C SER A 74 -8.06 13.24 -3.44
N ILE A 75 -9.00 12.34 -3.17
CA ILE A 75 -9.00 11.51 -1.97
C ILE A 75 -7.82 10.54 -1.98
N ILE A 76 -7.62 9.77 -3.07
CA ILE A 76 -6.56 8.77 -3.13
C ILE A 76 -5.18 9.40 -3.13
N ARG A 77 -4.98 10.56 -3.77
CA ARG A 77 -3.72 11.33 -3.69
C ARG A 77 -3.44 11.81 -2.27
N ALA A 78 -4.44 12.34 -1.61
CA ALA A 78 -4.31 12.80 -0.23
C ALA A 78 -4.00 11.63 0.75
N LEU A 79 -4.36 10.41 0.38
CA LEU A 79 -4.02 9.17 1.09
C LEU A 79 -2.69 8.55 0.63
N GLY A 80 -1.90 9.26 -0.20
CA GLY A 80 -0.57 8.83 -0.62
C GLY A 80 -0.53 7.93 -1.85
N ALA A 81 -1.66 7.75 -2.57
CA ALA A 81 -1.64 7.00 -3.81
C ALA A 81 -1.06 7.81 -4.97
N PHE A 82 -0.31 7.17 -5.85
CA PHE A 82 0.21 7.74 -7.08
C PHE A 82 -0.03 6.81 -8.27
N PRO A 83 -0.19 7.37 -9.49
CA PRO A 83 -0.56 6.60 -10.67
C PRO A 83 0.59 5.73 -11.17
N VAL A 84 0.23 4.56 -11.71
CA VAL A 84 1.11 3.68 -12.46
C VAL A 84 0.42 3.19 -13.74
N ALA A 85 1.11 3.33 -14.88
CA ALA A 85 0.68 2.73 -16.13
C ALA A 85 1.04 1.24 -16.14
N ARG A 86 0.02 0.38 -16.13
CA ARG A 86 0.23 -1.07 -16.11
C ARG A 86 0.65 -1.59 -17.49
N GLY A 87 1.57 -2.53 -17.49
CA GLY A 87 1.95 -3.30 -18.71
C GLY A 87 3.13 -2.77 -19.51
N LYS A 88 3.68 -1.60 -19.20
CA LYS A 88 4.76 -0.97 -19.96
C LYS A 88 5.94 -0.51 -19.10
N GLY A 89 6.33 -1.25 -18.07
CA GLY A 89 7.51 -0.87 -17.26
C GLY A 89 7.56 0.64 -16.99
N ASP A 90 6.62 1.16 -16.20
CA ASP A 90 6.50 2.60 -15.93
C ASP A 90 7.69 3.08 -15.10
N GLN A 91 8.73 3.55 -15.80
CA GLN A 91 9.96 4.02 -15.18
C GLN A 91 9.69 5.24 -14.27
N ALA A 92 8.78 6.12 -14.66
CA ALA A 92 8.44 7.30 -13.86
C ALA A 92 7.80 6.90 -12.51
N ALA A 93 6.93 5.89 -12.50
CA ALA A 93 6.35 5.36 -11.27
C ALA A 93 7.42 4.68 -10.39
N ILE A 94 8.37 3.95 -10.99
CA ILE A 94 9.49 3.35 -10.25
C ILE A 94 10.37 4.44 -9.63
N ASP A 95 10.72 5.48 -10.38
CA ASP A 95 11.59 6.56 -9.88
C ASP A 95 10.88 7.39 -8.80
N HIS A 96 9.56 7.59 -8.91
CA HIS A 96 8.76 8.21 -7.86
C HIS A 96 8.75 7.36 -6.58
N ALA A 97 8.55 6.05 -6.71
CA ALA A 97 8.60 5.12 -5.58
C ALA A 97 9.98 5.09 -4.90
N VAL A 98 11.05 5.10 -5.68
CA VAL A 98 12.44 5.22 -5.17
C VAL A 98 12.60 6.52 -4.38
N GLY A 99 12.07 7.64 -4.89
CA GLY A 99 12.09 8.92 -4.18
C GLY A 99 11.36 8.87 -2.84
N ILE A 100 10.18 8.25 -2.78
CA ILE A 100 9.43 8.07 -1.52
C ILE A 100 10.28 7.33 -0.49
N VAL A 101 10.84 6.19 -0.86
CA VAL A 101 11.62 5.33 0.05
C VAL A 101 12.90 6.03 0.51
N LYS A 102 13.64 6.67 -0.40
CA LYS A 102 14.87 7.41 -0.06
C LYS A 102 14.61 8.59 0.88
N ASN A 103 13.42 9.18 0.85
CA ASN A 103 12.99 10.25 1.74
C ASN A 103 12.36 9.75 3.05
N GLY A 104 12.57 8.48 3.42
CA GLY A 104 12.08 7.91 4.68
C GLY A 104 10.60 7.50 4.66
N GLY A 105 9.94 7.58 3.49
CA GLY A 105 8.55 7.17 3.34
C GLY A 105 8.37 5.64 3.25
N VAL A 106 7.15 5.18 3.46
CA VAL A 106 6.79 3.77 3.32
C VAL A 106 6.03 3.56 2.02
N LEU A 107 6.57 2.66 1.19
CA LEU A 107 5.92 2.24 -0.05
C LEU A 107 5.13 0.96 0.17
N GLY A 108 3.81 1.01 0.01
CA GLY A 108 2.96 -0.17 -0.07
C GLY A 108 2.89 -0.68 -1.51
N ILE A 109 3.23 -1.93 -1.71
CA ILE A 109 3.16 -2.57 -3.03
C ILE A 109 2.47 -3.91 -2.95
N PHE A 110 1.69 -4.22 -3.98
CA PHE A 110 1.10 -5.54 -4.19
C PHE A 110 1.86 -6.22 -5.34
N PRO A 111 2.87 -7.05 -5.05
CA PRO A 111 3.78 -7.56 -6.09
C PRO A 111 3.09 -8.41 -7.16
N GLU A 112 1.93 -8.99 -6.86
CA GLU A 112 1.11 -9.75 -7.81
C GLU A 112 0.57 -8.85 -8.94
N GLY A 113 0.46 -7.54 -8.69
CA GLY A 113 0.03 -6.53 -9.67
C GLY A 113 -1.45 -6.60 -10.05
N THR A 114 -2.20 -7.55 -9.51
CA THR A 114 -3.65 -7.69 -9.63
C THR A 114 -4.18 -8.44 -8.41
N ARG A 115 -5.51 -8.51 -8.26
CA ARG A 115 -6.17 -9.19 -7.15
C ARG A 115 -6.41 -10.65 -7.49
N PHE A 116 -6.11 -11.54 -6.53
CA PHE A 116 -6.45 -12.96 -6.58
C PHE A 116 -7.25 -13.33 -5.34
N LYS A 117 -8.37 -14.04 -5.54
CA LYS A 117 -9.31 -14.42 -4.46
C LYS A 117 -9.26 -15.91 -4.12
N ASP A 118 -8.36 -16.65 -4.73
CA ASP A 118 -8.24 -18.11 -4.57
C ASP A 118 -7.37 -18.53 -3.37
N GLY A 119 -6.82 -17.54 -2.63
CA GLY A 119 -5.98 -17.76 -1.46
C GLY A 119 -4.59 -18.33 -1.76
N LYS A 120 -4.18 -18.33 -3.03
CA LYS A 120 -2.85 -18.79 -3.47
C LYS A 120 -1.94 -17.63 -3.76
N LEU A 121 -0.64 -17.85 -3.59
CA LEU A 121 0.39 -16.90 -4.03
C LEU A 121 0.60 -17.08 -5.54
N HIS A 122 0.48 -15.99 -6.26
CA HIS A 122 0.69 -15.94 -7.72
C HIS A 122 2.05 -15.35 -8.07
N ARG A 123 2.36 -15.34 -9.38
CA ARG A 123 3.62 -14.81 -9.88
C ARG A 123 3.80 -13.35 -9.46
N LEU A 124 4.93 -13.07 -8.81
CA LEU A 124 5.30 -11.74 -8.38
C LEU A 124 6.00 -10.98 -9.51
N LYS A 125 5.68 -9.71 -9.67
CA LYS A 125 6.36 -8.77 -10.57
C LYS A 125 7.62 -8.24 -9.91
N SER A 126 8.62 -7.90 -10.71
CA SER A 126 9.93 -7.44 -10.25
C SER A 126 9.95 -6.03 -9.63
N GLY A 127 8.86 -5.27 -9.70
CA GLY A 127 8.84 -3.87 -9.26
C GLY A 127 9.36 -3.63 -7.84
N ALA A 128 8.92 -4.46 -6.87
CA ALA A 128 9.40 -4.36 -5.49
C ALA A 128 10.91 -4.61 -5.38
N VAL A 129 11.42 -5.62 -6.10
CA VAL A 129 12.85 -5.98 -6.10
C VAL A 129 13.69 -4.87 -6.73
N VAL A 130 13.22 -4.30 -7.85
CA VAL A 130 13.92 -3.19 -8.52
C VAL A 130 14.02 -1.97 -7.61
N ILE A 131 12.92 -1.62 -6.91
CA ILE A 131 12.92 -0.48 -5.97
C ILE A 131 13.84 -0.77 -4.78
N ALA A 132 13.79 -1.97 -4.21
CA ALA A 132 14.68 -2.38 -3.12
C ALA A 132 16.15 -2.28 -3.54
N ALA A 133 16.51 -2.81 -4.71
CA ALA A 133 17.88 -2.74 -5.23
C ALA A 133 18.37 -1.29 -5.46
N LYS A 134 17.48 -0.40 -5.94
CA LYS A 134 17.83 1.02 -6.17
C LYS A 134 17.93 1.84 -4.87
N THR A 135 17.30 1.41 -3.79
CA THR A 135 17.22 2.17 -2.53
C THR A 135 18.06 1.59 -1.40
N GLY A 136 18.40 0.30 -1.48
CA GLY A 136 18.97 -0.46 -0.36
C GLY A 136 17.97 -0.69 0.79
N ALA A 137 16.69 -0.43 0.57
CA ALA A 137 15.67 -0.48 1.61
C ALA A 137 15.20 -1.90 1.89
N ASP A 138 14.81 -2.12 3.14
CA ASP A 138 14.22 -3.38 3.58
C ASP A 138 12.85 -3.61 2.93
N VAL A 139 12.54 -4.88 2.68
CA VAL A 139 11.23 -5.33 2.24
C VAL A 139 10.53 -6.03 3.40
N LEU A 140 9.41 -5.47 3.84
CA LEU A 140 8.57 -6.04 4.90
C LEU A 140 7.47 -6.89 4.27
N PRO A 141 7.57 -8.22 4.33
CA PRO A 141 6.48 -9.09 3.89
C PRO A 141 5.26 -8.89 4.80
N THR A 142 4.11 -8.67 4.20
CA THR A 142 2.87 -8.44 4.91
C THR A 142 1.77 -9.34 4.35
N CYS A 143 0.91 -9.87 5.22
CA CYS A 143 -0.20 -10.70 4.81
C CYS A 143 -1.51 -10.12 5.31
N ILE A 144 -2.47 -9.93 4.39
CA ILE A 144 -3.85 -9.56 4.72
C ILE A 144 -4.69 -10.82 4.69
N ARG A 145 -5.49 -11.01 5.73
CA ARG A 145 -6.47 -12.08 5.84
C ARG A 145 -7.81 -11.48 6.22
N TYR A 146 -8.86 -11.90 5.53
CA TYR A 146 -10.23 -11.54 5.88
C TYR A 146 -10.91 -12.76 6.50
N GLU A 147 -11.37 -12.61 7.72
CA GLU A 147 -12.13 -13.62 8.44
C GLU A 147 -13.56 -13.14 8.65
N LYS A 148 -14.53 -14.04 8.54
CA LYS A 148 -15.92 -13.72 8.88
C LYS A 148 -16.00 -13.40 10.38
N ARG A 149 -16.63 -12.29 10.71
CA ARG A 149 -16.96 -11.96 12.09
C ARG A 149 -17.87 -13.08 12.64
N ARG A 150 -17.41 -13.77 13.67
CA ARG A 150 -18.21 -14.72 14.41
C ARG A 150 -19.15 -13.98 15.36
#